data_32e45465ae64e1029385f7c97578e899
#
_entry.id   32e45465ae64e1029385f7c97578e899
#
_cell.length_a   1.000
_cell.length_b   1.000
_cell.length_c   1.000
_cell.angle_alpha   90.00
_cell.angle_beta   90.00
_cell.angle_gamma   90.00
#
_symmetry.space_group_name_H-M   'P 1'
#
loop_
_entity.id
_entity.type
_entity.pdbx_description
1 polymer ?
#
loop_
_entity_poly.entity_id
_entity_poly.type
_entity_poly.pdbx_seq_one_letter_code
_entity_poly.pdbx_strand_id
1 'polypeptide(L)'
;DKPHLYSAAIESLSENISDSITGPLFYYLLFDLYGAIVYRVVNTYDALFGYRTKRYEWFGKFCARFDDLLNIIPSRLTALVIILFNPKRGLEYITRYGGIKINSTYPMSAFSGVLGVGFEKIGYYKFHGKLPDKDDVFRALKLYKKVVIILLSVVILLCMVV
;
A
#
# COMPACT_ATOMS: atom_id res chain seq x y z
N ASP A 1 1.04 -11.57 20.11
CA ASP A 1 1.25 -10.56 21.16
C ASP A 1 0.95 -9.15 20.64
N LYS A 2 0.93 -8.14 21.54
CA LYS A 2 0.56 -6.76 21.18
C LYS A 2 1.46 -6.13 20.11
N PRO A 3 2.80 -6.25 20.14
CA PRO A 3 3.67 -5.68 19.13
C PRO A 3 3.38 -6.17 17.71
N HIS A 4 3.12 -7.47 17.52
CA HIS A 4 2.75 -8.02 16.21
C HIS A 4 1.38 -7.54 15.75
N LEU A 5 0.44 -7.32 16.68
CA LEU A 5 -0.86 -6.72 16.34
C LEU A 5 -0.69 -5.28 15.85
N TYR A 6 0.17 -4.48 16.49
CA TYR A 6 0.48 -3.13 16.04
C TYR A 6 1.21 -3.13 14.68
N SER A 7 2.15 -4.07 14.47
CA SER A 7 2.80 -4.28 13.17
C SER A 7 1.76 -4.52 12.09
N ALA A 8 0.89 -5.52 12.28
CA ALA A 8 -0.16 -5.87 11.32
C ALA A 8 -1.12 -4.70 11.03
N ALA A 9 -1.47 -3.92 12.06
CA ALA A 9 -2.34 -2.75 11.89
C ALA A 9 -1.67 -1.65 11.03
N ILE A 10 -0.39 -1.35 11.26
CA ILE A 10 0.35 -0.35 10.48
C ILE A 10 0.63 -0.84 9.06
N GLU A 11 0.95 -2.13 8.89
CA GLU A 11 1.10 -2.77 7.58
C GLU A 11 -0.18 -2.61 6.75
N SER A 12 -1.33 -3.02 7.30
CA SER A 12 -2.63 -2.87 6.66
C SER A 12 -2.96 -1.40 6.33
N LEU A 13 -2.63 -0.48 7.23
CA LEU A 13 -2.82 0.96 6.99
C LEU A 13 -2.02 1.44 5.77
N SER A 14 -0.76 1.01 5.65
CA SER A 14 0.12 1.40 4.54
C SER A 14 -0.30 0.78 3.20
N GLU A 15 -0.73 -0.48 3.19
CA GLU A 15 -1.28 -1.16 2.01
C GLU A 15 -2.57 -0.45 1.53
N ASN A 16 -3.46 -0.10 2.45
CA ASN A 16 -4.72 0.57 2.13
C ASN A 16 -4.56 1.94 1.48
N ILE A 17 -3.44 2.66 1.68
CA ILE A 17 -3.18 3.90 0.93
C ILE A 17 -3.08 3.57 -0.57
N SER A 18 -2.35 2.53 -0.93
CA SER A 18 -2.22 2.11 -2.33
C SER A 18 -3.56 1.66 -2.90
N ASP A 19 -4.19 0.69 -2.24
CA ASP A 19 -5.32 -0.05 -2.80
C ASP A 19 -6.65 0.72 -2.74
N SER A 20 -6.82 1.57 -1.73
CA SER A 20 -8.09 2.27 -1.51
C SER A 20 -8.06 3.74 -1.90
N ILE A 21 -6.88 4.33 -2.11
CA ILE A 21 -6.73 5.76 -2.43
C ILE A 21 -5.95 5.95 -3.72
N THR A 22 -4.66 5.59 -3.74
CA THR A 22 -3.80 5.88 -4.90
C THR A 22 -4.27 5.14 -6.14
N GLY A 23 -4.62 3.86 -6.04
CA GLY A 23 -5.09 3.06 -7.17
C GLY A 23 -6.34 3.64 -7.83
N PRO A 24 -7.46 3.80 -7.11
CA PRO A 24 -8.66 4.41 -7.69
C PRO A 24 -8.41 5.80 -8.28
N LEU A 25 -7.66 6.66 -7.58
CA LEU A 25 -7.37 8.01 -8.06
C LEU A 25 -6.48 8.01 -9.31
N PHE A 26 -5.48 7.13 -9.38
CA PHE A 26 -4.61 6.96 -10.54
C PHE A 26 -5.42 6.57 -11.77
N TYR A 27 -6.29 5.57 -11.65
CA TYR A 27 -7.13 5.13 -12.76
C TYR A 27 -8.25 6.11 -13.10
N TYR A 28 -8.72 6.90 -12.15
CA TYR A 28 -9.59 8.04 -12.40
C TYR A 28 -8.93 9.08 -13.30
N LEU A 29 -7.67 9.44 -13.03
CA LEU A 29 -6.93 10.41 -13.84
C LEU A 29 -6.66 9.91 -15.27
N LEU A 30 -6.57 8.59 -15.50
CA LEU A 30 -6.29 8.03 -16.83
C LEU A 30 -7.56 7.77 -17.66
N PHE A 31 -8.63 7.34 -17.02
CA PHE A 31 -9.83 6.80 -17.67
C PHE A 31 -11.14 7.28 -17.03
N ASP A 32 -11.05 8.38 -16.29
CA ASP A 32 -12.20 8.98 -15.61
C ASP A 32 -12.88 8.01 -14.62
N LEU A 33 -14.15 8.22 -14.32
CA LEU A 33 -14.94 7.40 -13.39
C LEU A 33 -14.91 5.90 -13.75
N TYR A 34 -14.90 5.59 -15.05
CA TYR A 34 -14.85 4.19 -15.52
C TYR A 34 -13.58 3.46 -15.07
N GLY A 35 -12.43 4.12 -15.16
CA GLY A 35 -11.17 3.55 -14.70
C GLY A 35 -11.16 3.27 -13.20
N ALA A 36 -11.64 4.20 -12.40
CA ALA A 36 -11.77 4.02 -10.95
C ALA A 36 -12.70 2.86 -10.58
N ILE A 37 -13.84 2.73 -11.26
CA ILE A 37 -14.79 1.64 -11.03
C ILE A 37 -14.17 0.29 -11.40
N VAL A 38 -13.57 0.17 -12.59
CA VAL A 38 -12.93 -1.07 -13.03
C VAL A 38 -11.84 -1.51 -12.04
N TYR A 39 -10.97 -0.58 -11.64
CA TYR A 39 -9.95 -0.86 -10.63
C TYR A 39 -10.56 -1.39 -9.32
N ARG A 40 -11.60 -0.73 -8.79
CA ARG A 40 -12.27 -1.16 -7.55
C ARG A 40 -12.95 -2.52 -7.66
N VAL A 41 -13.54 -2.83 -8.81
CA VAL A 41 -14.14 -4.15 -9.07
C VAL A 41 -13.07 -5.23 -9.04
N VAL A 42 -11.94 -5.03 -9.74
CA VAL A 42 -10.81 -6.00 -9.76
C VAL A 42 -10.24 -6.20 -8.37
N ASN A 43 -9.95 -5.13 -7.65
CA ASN A 43 -9.42 -5.17 -6.28
C ASN A 43 -10.39 -5.87 -5.31
N THR A 44 -11.71 -5.65 -5.47
CA THR A 44 -12.71 -6.33 -4.67
C THR A 44 -12.79 -7.83 -4.99
N TYR A 45 -12.68 -8.20 -6.26
CA TYR A 45 -12.67 -9.61 -6.67
C TYR A 45 -11.41 -10.34 -6.22
N ASP A 46 -10.25 -9.69 -6.22
CA ASP A 46 -9.05 -10.27 -5.60
C ASP A 46 -9.28 -10.54 -4.10
N ALA A 47 -9.81 -9.58 -3.36
CA ALA A 47 -10.10 -9.74 -1.94
C ALA A 47 -11.12 -10.86 -1.64
N LEU A 48 -12.09 -11.09 -2.52
CA LEU A 48 -13.13 -12.12 -2.34
C LEU A 48 -12.69 -13.52 -2.82
N PHE A 49 -11.99 -13.59 -3.95
CA PHE A 49 -11.70 -14.84 -4.66
C PHE A 49 -10.21 -15.19 -4.73
N GLY A 50 -9.32 -14.27 -4.34
CA GLY A 50 -7.87 -14.48 -4.33
C GLY A 50 -7.42 -15.59 -3.35
N TYR A 51 -8.29 -15.98 -2.41
CA TYR A 51 -8.06 -17.14 -1.55
C TYR A 51 -8.18 -18.43 -2.34
N ARG A 52 -7.15 -19.30 -2.23
CA ARG A 52 -7.10 -20.59 -2.91
C ARG A 52 -8.19 -21.53 -2.41
N THR A 53 -9.35 -21.50 -3.01
CA THR A 53 -10.40 -22.51 -2.83
C THR A 53 -10.48 -23.37 -4.08
N LYS A 54 -10.65 -24.68 -3.94
CA LYS A 54 -10.74 -25.63 -5.09
C LYS A 54 -11.79 -25.19 -6.13
N ARG A 55 -12.87 -24.52 -5.68
CA ARG A 55 -13.99 -24.11 -6.55
C ARG A 55 -13.65 -22.92 -7.44
N TYR A 56 -12.81 -21.98 -6.97
CA TYR A 56 -12.51 -20.72 -7.66
C TYR A 56 -11.03 -20.55 -7.98
N GLU A 57 -10.26 -21.64 -8.00
CA GLU A 57 -8.80 -21.57 -8.14
C GLU A 57 -8.33 -20.80 -9.38
N TRP A 58 -8.92 -21.07 -10.54
CA TRP A 58 -8.54 -20.38 -11.79
C TRP A 58 -9.02 -18.95 -11.84
N PHE A 59 -10.28 -18.71 -11.44
CA PHE A 59 -10.84 -17.37 -11.41
C PHE A 59 -10.11 -16.48 -10.37
N GLY A 60 -9.86 -17.00 -9.18
CA GLY A 60 -9.13 -16.28 -8.13
C GLY A 60 -7.68 -15.96 -8.55
N LYS A 61 -6.98 -16.90 -9.22
CA LYS A 61 -5.65 -16.63 -9.79
C LYS A 61 -5.67 -15.53 -10.84
N PHE A 62 -6.69 -15.49 -11.68
CA PHE A 62 -6.84 -14.44 -12.68
C PHE A 62 -7.04 -13.08 -12.00
N CYS A 63 -7.98 -12.99 -11.04
CA CYS A 63 -8.25 -11.77 -10.30
C CYS A 63 -6.99 -11.26 -9.57
N ALA A 64 -6.28 -12.14 -8.86
CA ALA A 64 -5.06 -11.80 -8.15
C ALA A 64 -3.95 -11.27 -9.10
N ARG A 65 -3.74 -11.94 -10.24
CA ARG A 65 -2.75 -11.49 -11.24
C ARG A 65 -3.12 -10.16 -11.87
N PHE A 66 -4.41 -9.95 -12.10
CA PHE A 66 -4.88 -8.71 -12.70
C PHE A 66 -4.82 -7.55 -11.70
N ASP A 67 -5.15 -7.78 -10.44
CA ASP A 67 -4.94 -6.82 -9.35
C ASP A 67 -3.45 -6.48 -9.18
N ASP A 68 -2.58 -7.48 -9.17
CA ASP A 68 -1.14 -7.29 -9.14
C ASP A 68 -0.66 -6.37 -10.27
N LEU A 69 -1.14 -6.59 -11.50
CA LEU A 69 -0.78 -5.77 -12.66
C LEU A 69 -1.24 -4.31 -12.51
N LEU A 70 -2.49 -4.12 -12.09
CA LEU A 70 -3.06 -2.78 -11.90
C LEU A 70 -2.37 -2.02 -10.77
N ASN A 71 -1.87 -2.69 -9.76
CA ASN A 71 -1.19 -2.09 -8.60
C ASN A 71 0.30 -1.80 -8.81
N ILE A 72 0.91 -2.18 -9.95
CA ILE A 72 2.34 -1.95 -10.19
C ILE A 72 2.69 -0.45 -10.04
N ILE A 73 2.00 0.43 -10.74
CA ILE A 73 2.28 1.87 -10.70
C ILE A 73 1.76 2.51 -9.41
N PRO A 74 0.50 2.32 -8.99
CA PRO A 74 -0.03 2.93 -7.77
C PRO A 74 0.80 2.66 -6.52
N SER A 75 1.28 1.43 -6.32
CA SER A 75 2.08 1.08 -5.14
C SER A 75 3.41 1.82 -5.08
N ARG A 76 4.07 2.03 -6.23
CA ARG A 76 5.32 2.80 -6.31
C ARG A 76 5.09 4.29 -6.10
N LEU A 77 4.02 4.84 -6.69
CA LEU A 77 3.62 6.23 -6.46
C LEU A 77 3.31 6.48 -4.99
N THR A 78 2.58 5.56 -4.35
CA THR A 78 2.32 5.62 -2.91
C THR A 78 3.63 5.64 -2.11
N ALA A 79 4.55 4.72 -2.40
CA ALA A 79 5.85 4.67 -1.73
C ALA A 79 6.65 5.96 -1.94
N LEU A 80 6.66 6.53 -3.15
CA LEU A 80 7.33 7.80 -3.45
C LEU A 80 6.78 8.95 -2.61
N VAL A 81 5.46 9.05 -2.44
CA VAL A 81 4.86 10.10 -1.59
C VAL A 81 5.20 9.87 -0.11
N ILE A 82 5.21 8.63 0.35
CA ILE A 82 5.56 8.31 1.74
C ILE A 82 7.01 8.71 2.06
N ILE A 83 7.96 8.41 1.18
CA ILE A 83 9.38 8.71 1.44
C ILE A 83 9.70 10.21 1.52
N LEU A 84 8.81 11.10 1.04
CA LEU A 84 9.00 12.55 1.18
C LEU A 84 9.16 12.99 2.65
N PHE A 85 8.65 12.22 3.60
CA PHE A 85 8.73 12.51 5.03
C PHE A 85 10.05 12.08 5.68
N ASN A 86 10.77 11.13 5.08
CA ASN A 86 12.15 10.75 5.45
C ASN A 86 12.81 10.01 4.27
N PRO A 87 13.36 10.73 3.26
CA PRO A 87 13.84 10.13 2.03
C PRO A 87 14.97 9.11 2.26
N LYS A 88 15.91 9.42 3.14
CA LYS A 88 17.07 8.55 3.39
C LYS A 88 16.66 7.17 3.89
N ARG A 89 15.90 7.12 4.99
CA ARG A 89 15.43 5.85 5.56
C ARG A 89 14.37 5.17 4.70
N GLY A 90 13.47 5.94 4.11
CA GLY A 90 12.44 5.40 3.24
C GLY A 90 13.03 4.68 2.03
N LEU A 91 14.00 5.27 1.34
CA LEU A 91 14.70 4.64 0.21
C LEU A 91 15.50 3.41 0.65
N GLU A 92 16.24 3.48 1.77
CA GLU A 92 16.96 2.33 2.31
C GLU A 92 16.01 1.13 2.51
N TYR A 93 14.86 1.36 3.12
CA TYR A 93 13.90 0.28 3.38
C TYR A 93 13.22 -0.24 2.10
N ILE A 94 12.90 0.64 1.15
CA ILE A 94 12.34 0.21 -0.14
C ILE A 94 13.35 -0.66 -0.90
N THR A 95 14.61 -0.27 -0.98
CA THR A 95 15.64 -1.05 -1.68
C THR A 95 15.86 -2.41 -1.03
N ARG A 96 15.71 -2.49 0.29
CA ARG A 96 15.95 -3.72 1.04
C ARG A 96 14.76 -4.66 1.08
N TYR A 97 13.54 -4.14 1.15
CA TYR A 97 12.33 -4.93 1.43
C TYR A 97 11.23 -4.78 0.39
N GLY A 98 11.28 -3.77 -0.48
CA GLY A 98 10.22 -3.48 -1.45
C GLY A 98 9.94 -4.64 -2.42
N GLY A 99 10.95 -5.44 -2.75
CA GLY A 99 10.84 -6.57 -3.67
C GLY A 99 10.33 -7.89 -3.05
N ILE A 100 9.99 -7.96 -1.77
CA ILE A 100 9.52 -9.20 -1.12
C ILE A 100 8.18 -9.66 -1.71
N LYS A 101 7.27 -8.72 -1.96
CA LYS A 101 6.04 -8.93 -2.72
C LYS A 101 5.97 -7.93 -3.87
N ILE A 102 5.17 -8.24 -4.89
CA ILE A 102 5.10 -7.44 -6.12
C ILE A 102 4.71 -5.99 -5.84
N ASN A 103 3.72 -5.74 -5.00
CA ASN A 103 3.15 -4.41 -4.77
C ASN A 103 3.15 -3.97 -3.31
N SER A 104 2.55 -4.74 -2.41
CA SER A 104 2.25 -4.30 -1.05
C SER A 104 3.49 -3.94 -0.22
N THR A 105 4.63 -4.57 -0.47
CA THR A 105 5.86 -4.27 0.29
C THR A 105 6.51 -2.94 -0.08
N TYR A 106 6.16 -2.30 -1.19
CA TYR A 106 6.66 -0.95 -1.50
C TYR A 106 6.13 0.11 -0.52
N PRO A 107 4.81 0.32 -0.37
CA PRO A 107 4.30 1.26 0.63
C PRO A 107 4.62 0.83 2.06
N MET A 108 4.59 -0.48 2.37
CA MET A 108 4.94 -1.01 3.70
C MET A 108 6.38 -0.67 4.09
N SER A 109 7.35 -0.93 3.22
CA SER A 109 8.76 -0.64 3.49
C SER A 109 9.02 0.86 3.60
N ALA A 110 8.41 1.68 2.74
CA ALA A 110 8.47 3.13 2.86
C ALA A 110 7.94 3.62 4.22
N PHE A 111 6.79 3.10 4.64
CA PHE A 111 6.15 3.45 5.91
C PHE A 111 7.01 3.03 7.11
N SER A 112 7.51 1.80 7.11
CA SER A 112 8.42 1.26 8.11
C SER A 112 9.69 2.13 8.23
N GLY A 113 10.34 2.46 7.11
CA GLY A 113 11.53 3.31 7.07
C GLY A 113 11.28 4.72 7.61
N VAL A 114 10.18 5.36 7.21
CA VAL A 114 9.82 6.72 7.65
C VAL A 114 9.49 6.75 9.15
N LEU A 115 8.78 5.77 9.67
CA LEU A 115 8.46 5.66 11.11
C LEU A 115 9.66 5.20 11.94
N GLY A 116 10.64 4.50 11.34
CA GLY A 116 11.78 3.93 12.03
C GLY A 116 11.43 2.70 12.87
N VAL A 117 10.43 1.92 12.45
CA VAL A 117 9.97 0.68 13.11
C VAL A 117 10.14 -0.53 12.20
N GLY A 118 10.32 -1.71 12.77
CA GLY A 118 10.34 -2.97 12.04
C GLY A 118 8.94 -3.55 11.93
N PHE A 119 8.67 -4.22 10.80
CA PHE A 119 7.45 -5.02 10.65
C PHE A 119 7.81 -6.50 10.65
N GLU A 120 6.96 -7.32 11.22
CA GLU A 120 7.16 -8.75 11.24
C GLU A 120 5.85 -9.51 11.04
N LYS A 121 5.85 -10.35 10.02
CA LYS A 121 4.82 -11.38 9.82
C LYS A 121 5.48 -12.73 10.00
N ILE A 122 5.21 -13.37 11.14
CA ILE A 122 5.85 -14.64 11.54
C ILE A 122 5.76 -15.68 10.40
N GLY A 123 6.91 -16.24 10.01
CA GLY A 123 7.01 -17.22 8.94
C GLY A 123 7.00 -16.67 7.51
N TYR A 124 6.89 -15.35 7.32
CA TYR A 124 6.85 -14.74 5.98
C TYR A 124 7.94 -13.69 5.75
N TYR A 125 8.04 -12.67 6.59
CA TYR A 125 9.07 -11.62 6.47
C TYR A 125 9.30 -10.91 7.79
N LYS A 126 10.49 -10.30 7.89
CA LYS A 126 10.88 -9.44 9.01
C LYS A 126 11.68 -8.25 8.47
N PHE A 127 11.19 -7.03 8.74
CA PHE A 127 11.92 -5.80 8.48
C PHE A 127 12.77 -5.44 9.69
N HIS A 128 13.94 -4.87 9.44
CA HIS A 128 14.84 -4.46 10.53
C HIS A 128 14.20 -3.35 11.38
N GLY A 129 14.50 -3.36 12.68
CA GLY A 129 14.03 -2.37 13.62
C GLY A 129 13.24 -2.95 14.79
N LYS A 130 12.92 -2.10 15.76
CA LYS A 130 12.05 -2.46 16.90
C LYS A 130 10.61 -2.63 16.39
N LEU A 131 9.92 -3.66 16.84
CA LEU A 131 8.48 -3.81 16.59
C LEU A 131 7.72 -2.59 17.15
N PRO A 132 6.66 -2.14 16.45
CA PRO A 132 5.94 -0.95 16.84
C PRO A 132 5.21 -1.12 18.18
N ASP A 133 5.03 -0.02 18.86
CA ASP A 133 4.21 0.10 20.04
C ASP A 133 2.93 0.94 19.75
N LYS A 134 2.16 1.23 20.81
CA LYS A 134 0.90 1.98 20.70
C LYS A 134 1.14 3.40 20.14
N ASP A 135 2.21 4.05 20.54
CA ASP A 135 2.50 5.42 20.10
C ASP A 135 2.91 5.45 18.62
N ASP A 136 3.57 4.40 18.16
CA ASP A 136 3.89 4.24 16.73
C ASP A 136 2.64 4.08 15.86
N VAL A 137 1.55 3.48 16.38
CA VAL A 137 0.25 3.45 15.67
C VAL A 137 -0.31 4.87 15.51
N PHE A 138 -0.23 5.73 16.53
CA PHE A 138 -0.67 7.12 16.39
C PHE A 138 0.23 7.93 15.44
N ARG A 139 1.54 7.66 15.44
CA ARG A 139 2.48 8.25 14.46
C ARG A 139 2.15 7.81 13.04
N ALA A 140 1.82 6.52 12.87
CA ALA A 140 1.39 5.96 11.59
C ALA A 140 0.10 6.62 11.08
N LEU A 141 -0.89 6.82 11.93
CA LEU A 141 -2.14 7.51 11.57
C LEU A 141 -1.89 8.98 11.16
N LYS A 142 -0.98 9.67 11.83
CA LYS A 142 -0.59 11.03 11.45
C LYS A 142 0.10 11.05 10.08
N LEU A 143 1.00 10.12 9.84
CA LEU A 143 1.68 9.97 8.53
C LEU A 143 0.68 9.63 7.44
N TYR A 144 -0.22 8.67 7.66
CA TYR A 144 -1.30 8.32 6.76
C TYR A 144 -2.11 9.54 6.31
N LYS A 145 -2.60 10.34 7.28
CA LYS A 145 -3.36 11.56 6.96
C LYS A 145 -2.59 12.54 6.09
N LYS A 146 -1.30 12.75 6.37
CA LYS A 146 -0.45 13.65 5.57
C LYS A 146 -0.26 13.14 4.14
N VAL A 147 0.00 11.84 3.98
CA VAL A 147 0.15 11.19 2.66
C VAL A 147 -1.13 11.32 1.85
N VAL A 148 -2.28 11.03 2.46
CA VAL A 148 -3.59 11.15 1.80
C VAL A 148 -3.87 12.59 1.37
N ILE A 149 -3.60 13.57 2.21
CA ILE A 149 -3.78 14.99 1.85
C ILE A 149 -2.92 15.35 0.64
N ILE A 150 -1.65 14.93 0.59
CA ILE A 150 -0.77 15.19 -0.56
C ILE A 150 -1.34 14.54 -1.82
N LEU A 151 -1.72 13.27 -1.77
CA LEU A 151 -2.29 12.54 -2.91
C LEU A 151 -3.54 13.24 -3.46
N LEU A 152 -4.47 13.61 -2.58
CA LEU A 152 -5.69 14.32 -2.96
C LEU A 152 -5.38 15.71 -3.54
N SER A 153 -4.45 16.45 -2.93
CA SER A 153 -4.06 17.77 -3.44
C SER A 153 -3.46 17.68 -4.84
N VAL A 154 -2.62 16.68 -5.10
CA VAL A 154 -2.04 16.45 -6.44
C VAL A 154 -3.13 16.15 -7.46
N VAL A 155 -4.09 15.28 -7.12
CA VAL A 155 -5.20 14.94 -8.03
C VAL A 155 -6.07 16.16 -8.33
N ILE A 156 -6.43 16.95 -7.30
CA ILE A 156 -7.23 18.17 -7.49
C ILE A 156 -6.49 19.15 -8.40
N LEU A 157 -5.20 19.38 -8.18
CA LEU A 157 -4.39 20.26 -9.04
C LEU A 157 -4.36 19.77 -10.49
N LEU A 158 -4.20 18.46 -10.71
CA LEU A 158 -4.20 17.89 -12.07
C LEU A 158 -5.57 18.07 -12.74
N CYS A 159 -6.66 17.84 -12.01
CA CYS A 159 -8.02 18.03 -12.53
C CYS A 159 -8.37 19.52 -12.82
N MET A 160 -7.66 20.48 -12.20
CA MET A 160 -7.87 21.92 -12.49
C MET A 160 -7.11 22.40 -13.72
N VAL A 161 -6.10 21.65 -14.16
CA VAL A 161 -5.25 22.02 -15.32
C VAL A 161 -5.73 21.36 -16.62
N VAL A 162 -6.48 20.28 -16.51
CA VAL A 162 -7.10 19.57 -17.65
C VAL A 162 -8.53 20.08 -17.86
#